data_543305c4df4b094dd75f145a324ea0b9
#
_entry.id   543305c4df4b094dd75f145a324ea0b9
#
_cell.length_a   1.000
_cell.length_b   1.000
_cell.length_c   1.000
_cell.angle_alpha   90.00
_cell.angle_beta   90.00
_cell.angle_gamma   90.00
#
_symmetry.space_group_name_H-M   'P 1'
#
loop_
_entity.id
_entity.type
_entity.pdbx_description
1 polymer ?
#
loop_
_entity_poly.entity_id
_entity_poly.type
_entity_poly.pdbx_seq_one_letter_code
_entity_poly.pdbx_strand_id
1 'polypeptide(L)'
;GVSGCGKGTMKEPVTVTIWHVYGGQAESPLNDMIAQFNETVGKEENIQVQVGSVTNTNTIHESVLSSAFDDPGAEELPDMFVSYPKTVLAMPDDSVLVDYRDYFSEEELDSFIPAFLTEGQINGRQLILPVAKSTEVMFVNETAFDRYAKDRGASLADLENWEGVFRLAADYTKWTDEQTPNIEGDGKPFFVHDYHFNYFQVGVESLGESFFTKDGTGLAFGPAFEQVW
;
A
#
# COMPACT_ATOMS: atom_id res chain seq x y z
N GLY A 1 -40.32 -37.61 -36.99
CA GLY A 1 -39.66 -37.30 -35.73
C GLY A 1 -38.79 -36.07 -35.89
N VAL A 2 -39.25 -34.92 -35.43
CA VAL A 2 -38.46 -33.69 -35.40
C VAL A 2 -37.77 -33.66 -34.06
N SER A 3 -36.46 -33.88 -34.03
CA SER A 3 -35.60 -33.67 -32.87
C SER A 3 -35.53 -32.18 -32.63
N GLY A 4 -36.20 -31.71 -31.58
CA GLY A 4 -36.01 -30.37 -31.05
C GLY A 4 -34.67 -30.30 -30.32
N CYS A 5 -33.70 -29.61 -30.91
CA CYS A 5 -32.55 -29.11 -30.17
C CYS A 5 -33.03 -28.12 -29.11
N GLY A 6 -33.08 -28.54 -27.87
CA GLY A 6 -33.26 -27.63 -26.73
C GLY A 6 -32.09 -26.65 -26.74
N LYS A 7 -32.34 -25.41 -27.10
CA LYS A 7 -31.42 -24.31 -26.77
C LYS A 7 -31.38 -24.22 -25.24
N GLY A 8 -30.34 -24.78 -24.63
CA GLY A 8 -30.01 -24.48 -23.26
C GLY A 8 -29.87 -22.96 -23.16
N THR A 9 -30.75 -22.34 -22.41
CA THR A 9 -30.56 -20.93 -22.03
C THR A 9 -29.26 -20.82 -21.28
N MET A 10 -28.23 -20.22 -21.90
CA MET A 10 -27.02 -19.86 -21.22
C MET A 10 -27.40 -18.92 -20.08
N LYS A 11 -27.14 -19.31 -18.84
CA LYS A 11 -27.31 -18.41 -17.70
C LYS A 11 -26.43 -17.18 -17.91
N GLU A 12 -27.02 -15.99 -17.67
CA GLU A 12 -26.20 -14.79 -17.63
C GLU A 12 -25.09 -14.95 -16.57
N PRO A 13 -23.86 -14.44 -16.82
CA PRO A 13 -22.79 -14.51 -15.85
C PRO A 13 -23.13 -13.71 -14.59
N VAL A 14 -22.68 -14.20 -13.46
CA VAL A 14 -22.68 -13.43 -12.21
C VAL A 14 -21.66 -12.32 -12.34
N THR A 15 -22.12 -11.08 -12.22
CA THR A 15 -21.22 -9.90 -12.27
C THR A 15 -20.79 -9.53 -10.86
N VAL A 16 -19.48 -9.40 -10.68
CA VAL A 16 -18.84 -8.95 -9.44
C VAL A 16 -18.14 -7.63 -9.71
N THR A 17 -18.52 -6.59 -9.00
CA THR A 17 -17.94 -5.25 -9.17
C THR A 17 -16.80 -5.02 -8.19
N ILE A 18 -15.73 -4.35 -8.65
CA ILE A 18 -14.58 -3.98 -7.81
C ILE A 18 -14.21 -2.52 -7.98
N TRP A 19 -13.91 -1.86 -6.86
CA TRP A 19 -13.24 -0.57 -6.81
C TRP A 19 -11.82 -0.76 -6.28
N HIS A 20 -10.83 -0.18 -6.97
CA HIS A 20 -9.44 -0.30 -6.57
C HIS A 20 -8.60 0.95 -6.86
N VAL A 21 -7.36 0.93 -6.42
CA VAL A 21 -6.42 2.06 -6.49
C VAL A 21 -5.19 1.78 -7.37
N TYR A 22 -5.14 0.64 -8.04
CA TYR A 22 -3.99 0.22 -8.85
C TYR A 22 -4.20 0.61 -10.32
N GLY A 23 -4.26 1.89 -10.58
CA GLY A 23 -4.38 2.45 -11.91
C GLY A 23 -3.71 3.80 -11.90
N GLY A 24 -2.56 3.88 -12.44
CA GLY A 24 -1.89 5.17 -12.58
C GLY A 24 -1.80 5.58 -13.97
N GLN A 25 -0.91 5.67 -14.71
CA GLN A 25 -0.71 6.48 -15.89
C GLN A 25 -1.02 5.84 -17.23
N ALA A 26 -0.99 4.59 -17.42
CA ALA A 26 -1.36 3.92 -18.67
C ALA A 26 -1.71 2.46 -18.48
N GLU A 27 -1.24 1.82 -17.42
CA GLU A 27 -1.38 0.39 -17.21
C GLU A 27 -1.78 0.11 -15.77
N SER A 28 -2.74 -0.78 -15.57
CA SER A 28 -3.14 -1.29 -14.28
C SER A 28 -2.87 -2.80 -14.25
N PRO A 29 -1.84 -3.27 -13.55
CA PRO A 29 -1.59 -4.71 -13.42
C PRO A 29 -2.79 -5.48 -12.87
N LEU A 30 -3.57 -4.88 -11.99
CA LEU A 30 -4.79 -5.52 -11.47
C LEU A 30 -5.86 -5.63 -12.56
N ASN A 31 -6.04 -4.61 -13.41
CA ASN A 31 -6.98 -4.69 -14.55
C ASN A 31 -6.58 -5.81 -15.52
N ASP A 32 -5.28 -5.99 -15.78
CA ASP A 32 -4.78 -7.07 -16.63
C ASP A 32 -5.07 -8.45 -16.01
N MET A 33 -4.88 -8.60 -14.70
CA MET A 33 -5.22 -9.83 -13.98
C MET A 33 -6.73 -10.10 -13.99
N ILE A 34 -7.56 -9.07 -13.84
CA ILE A 34 -9.03 -9.18 -13.93
C ILE A 34 -9.45 -9.61 -15.34
N ALA A 35 -8.86 -9.01 -16.37
CA ALA A 35 -9.14 -9.41 -17.76
C ALA A 35 -8.76 -10.88 -17.99
N GLN A 36 -7.60 -11.31 -17.50
CA GLN A 36 -7.18 -12.71 -17.57
C GLN A 36 -8.15 -13.63 -16.82
N PHE A 37 -8.58 -13.27 -15.61
CA PHE A 37 -9.58 -14.03 -14.87
C PHE A 37 -10.87 -14.17 -15.66
N ASN A 38 -11.39 -13.10 -16.23
CA ASN A 38 -12.62 -13.09 -17.00
C ASN A 38 -12.54 -14.00 -18.27
N GLU A 39 -11.37 -14.10 -18.87
CA GLU A 39 -11.13 -14.94 -20.05
C GLU A 39 -10.89 -16.42 -19.72
N THR A 40 -10.52 -16.73 -18.48
CA THR A 40 -10.17 -18.09 -18.03
C THR A 40 -11.18 -18.60 -17.00
N VAL A 41 -10.83 -18.55 -15.73
CA VAL A 41 -11.65 -19.08 -14.61
C VAL A 41 -13.05 -18.45 -14.59
N GLY A 42 -13.15 -17.14 -14.78
CA GLY A 42 -14.44 -16.44 -14.79
C GLY A 42 -15.35 -16.94 -15.91
N LYS A 43 -14.81 -17.23 -17.09
CA LYS A 43 -15.56 -17.81 -18.20
C LYS A 43 -16.03 -19.22 -17.91
N GLU A 44 -15.19 -20.04 -17.28
CA GLU A 44 -15.51 -21.42 -16.90
C GLU A 44 -16.58 -21.47 -15.82
N GLU A 45 -16.46 -20.61 -14.81
CA GLU A 45 -17.37 -20.54 -13.66
C GLU A 45 -18.58 -19.63 -13.90
N ASN A 46 -18.69 -19.01 -15.07
CA ASN A 46 -19.74 -18.05 -15.42
C ASN A 46 -19.80 -16.83 -14.48
N ILE A 47 -18.62 -16.30 -14.15
CA ILE A 47 -18.41 -15.11 -13.32
C ILE A 47 -17.68 -14.06 -14.15
N GLN A 48 -18.13 -12.81 -14.07
CA GLN A 48 -17.45 -11.67 -14.68
C GLN A 48 -17.14 -10.62 -13.64
N VAL A 49 -15.88 -10.26 -13.49
CA VAL A 49 -15.46 -9.14 -12.66
C VAL A 49 -15.44 -7.87 -13.50
N GLN A 50 -16.11 -6.83 -13.00
CA GLN A 50 -16.17 -5.51 -13.62
C GLN A 50 -15.50 -4.48 -12.71
N VAL A 51 -14.56 -3.72 -13.26
CA VAL A 51 -13.94 -2.60 -12.57
C VAL A 51 -14.88 -1.41 -12.64
N GLY A 52 -15.49 -1.07 -11.51
CA GLY A 52 -16.42 0.07 -11.40
C GLY A 52 -15.69 1.40 -11.22
N SER A 53 -14.57 1.38 -10.49
CA SER A 53 -13.77 2.58 -10.26
C SER A 53 -12.30 2.24 -10.05
N VAL A 54 -11.42 3.06 -10.62
CA VAL A 54 -9.98 3.11 -10.33
C VAL A 54 -9.66 4.52 -9.87
N THR A 55 -9.16 4.67 -8.65
CA THR A 55 -8.95 5.98 -8.02
C THR A 55 -7.72 5.95 -7.09
N ASN A 56 -7.64 6.86 -6.14
CA ASN A 56 -6.62 6.90 -5.11
C ASN A 56 -7.19 6.47 -3.73
N THR A 57 -6.29 6.24 -2.77
CA THR A 57 -6.65 5.72 -1.44
C THR A 57 -7.58 6.64 -0.64
N ASN A 58 -7.47 7.96 -0.80
CA ASN A 58 -8.36 8.90 -0.12
C ASN A 58 -9.76 8.91 -0.74
N THR A 59 -9.83 8.98 -2.06
CA THR A 59 -11.11 8.99 -2.78
C THR A 59 -11.88 7.69 -2.57
N ILE A 60 -11.23 6.52 -2.62
CA ILE A 60 -11.92 5.25 -2.38
C ILE A 60 -12.43 5.15 -0.94
N HIS A 61 -11.67 5.65 0.04
CA HIS A 61 -12.11 5.74 1.42
C HIS A 61 -13.40 6.55 1.55
N GLU A 62 -13.41 7.76 1.00
CA GLU A 62 -14.59 8.64 1.01
C GLU A 62 -15.77 8.02 0.28
N SER A 63 -15.56 7.44 -0.91
CA SER A 63 -16.61 6.84 -1.72
C SER A 63 -17.25 5.63 -1.04
N VAL A 64 -16.43 4.74 -0.47
CA VAL A 64 -16.94 3.56 0.27
C VAL A 64 -17.74 3.99 1.50
N LEU A 65 -17.26 4.95 2.26
CA LEU A 65 -18.01 5.45 3.42
C LEU A 65 -19.31 6.15 3.02
N SER A 66 -19.28 6.99 1.99
CA SER A 66 -20.47 7.66 1.47
C SER A 66 -21.54 6.64 1.04
N SER A 67 -21.13 5.58 0.35
CA SER A 67 -22.02 4.47 -0.02
C SER A 67 -22.51 3.70 1.20
N ALA A 68 -21.64 3.41 2.16
CA ALA A 68 -21.98 2.66 3.37
C ALA A 68 -22.94 3.43 4.31
N PHE A 69 -22.87 4.76 4.31
CA PHE A 69 -23.78 5.65 5.06
C PHE A 69 -25.06 6.01 4.27
N ASP A 70 -25.20 5.52 3.04
CA ASP A 70 -26.32 5.83 2.16
C ASP A 70 -26.51 7.36 1.95
N ASP A 71 -25.38 8.04 1.76
CA ASP A 71 -25.37 9.49 1.56
C ASP A 71 -26.11 9.86 0.25
N PRO A 72 -26.82 11.01 0.21
CA PRO A 72 -27.52 11.44 -0.99
C PRO A 72 -26.59 11.56 -2.21
N GLY A 73 -26.88 10.78 -3.27
CA GLY A 73 -26.08 10.77 -4.50
C GLY A 73 -24.87 9.84 -4.47
N ALA A 74 -24.67 9.09 -3.39
CA ALA A 74 -23.66 8.04 -3.36
C ALA A 74 -24.03 6.88 -4.30
N GLU A 75 -23.03 6.24 -4.87
CA GLU A 75 -23.21 4.99 -5.62
C GLU A 75 -23.48 3.83 -4.65
N GLU A 76 -24.04 2.74 -5.15
CA GLU A 76 -24.13 1.49 -4.38
C GLU A 76 -22.74 0.96 -4.06
N LEU A 77 -22.58 0.33 -2.89
CA LEU A 77 -21.34 -0.36 -2.54
C LEU A 77 -20.99 -1.39 -3.62
N PRO A 78 -19.73 -1.44 -4.08
CA PRO A 78 -19.27 -2.52 -4.95
C PRO A 78 -19.24 -3.85 -4.17
N ASP A 79 -19.21 -4.97 -4.90
CA ASP A 79 -19.05 -6.29 -4.28
C ASP A 79 -17.67 -6.45 -3.63
N MET A 80 -16.66 -5.79 -4.18
CA MET A 80 -15.30 -5.75 -3.63
C MET A 80 -14.72 -4.34 -3.71
N PHE A 81 -13.91 -3.99 -2.75
CA PHE A 81 -13.11 -2.77 -2.81
C PHE A 81 -11.75 -2.96 -2.15
N VAL A 82 -10.76 -2.24 -2.65
CA VAL A 82 -9.40 -2.21 -2.08
C VAL A 82 -9.29 -0.98 -1.20
N SER A 83 -8.91 -1.17 0.05
CA SER A 83 -8.76 -0.07 1.00
C SER A 83 -7.77 -0.39 2.12
N TYR A 84 -7.51 0.60 2.96
CA TYR A 84 -6.86 0.40 4.24
C TYR A 84 -7.87 -0.05 5.32
N PRO A 85 -7.40 -0.71 6.41
CA PRO A 85 -8.25 -1.10 7.55
C PRO A 85 -9.07 0.05 8.12
N LYS A 86 -8.56 1.30 8.08
CA LYS A 86 -9.29 2.48 8.55
C LYS A 86 -10.68 2.66 7.91
N THR A 87 -10.83 2.24 6.65
CA THR A 87 -12.11 2.34 5.95
C THR A 87 -13.13 1.38 6.55
N VAL A 88 -12.72 0.13 6.76
CA VAL A 88 -13.59 -0.89 7.40
C VAL A 88 -13.96 -0.50 8.83
N LEU A 89 -13.00 0.02 9.60
CA LEU A 89 -13.22 0.49 10.97
C LEU A 89 -14.20 1.68 11.05
N ALA A 90 -14.30 2.47 9.99
CA ALA A 90 -15.17 3.63 9.93
C ALA A 90 -16.57 3.32 9.34
N MET A 91 -16.80 2.11 8.84
CA MET A 91 -18.10 1.72 8.30
C MET A 91 -19.18 1.69 9.42
N PRO A 92 -20.41 2.14 9.12
CA PRO A 92 -21.49 2.15 10.11
C PRO A 92 -21.95 0.75 10.51
N ASP A 93 -21.80 -0.20 9.60
CA ASP A 93 -22.17 -1.61 9.79
C ASP A 93 -21.17 -2.49 9.03
N ASP A 94 -20.33 -3.23 9.77
CA ASP A 94 -19.36 -4.17 9.21
C ASP A 94 -19.95 -5.56 8.92
N SER A 95 -21.22 -5.80 9.28
CA SER A 95 -21.90 -7.06 9.02
C SER A 95 -22.19 -7.31 7.53
N VAL A 96 -22.10 -6.25 6.71
CA VAL A 96 -22.20 -6.35 5.23
C VAL A 96 -20.93 -6.96 4.61
N LEU A 97 -19.83 -7.03 5.37
CA LEU A 97 -18.57 -7.61 4.94
C LEU A 97 -18.52 -9.10 5.26
N VAL A 98 -17.96 -9.88 4.35
CA VAL A 98 -17.74 -11.32 4.59
C VAL A 98 -16.59 -11.54 5.56
N ASP A 99 -16.71 -12.55 6.40
CA ASP A 99 -15.56 -13.13 7.10
C ASP A 99 -14.89 -14.14 6.17
N TYR A 100 -13.69 -13.84 5.72
CA TYR A 100 -12.96 -14.71 4.78
C TYR A 100 -12.69 -16.10 5.34
N ARG A 101 -12.68 -16.29 6.67
CA ARG A 101 -12.54 -17.61 7.29
C ARG A 101 -13.73 -18.53 7.06
N ASP A 102 -14.87 -18.01 6.66
CA ASP A 102 -16.03 -18.81 6.27
C ASP A 102 -15.87 -19.43 4.86
N TYR A 103 -14.94 -18.90 4.05
CA TYR A 103 -14.77 -19.25 2.64
C TYR A 103 -13.39 -19.79 2.30
N PHE A 104 -12.37 -19.45 3.07
CA PHE A 104 -10.99 -19.88 2.88
C PHE A 104 -10.57 -20.82 4.01
N SER A 105 -9.86 -21.88 3.66
CA SER A 105 -9.24 -22.77 4.63
C SER A 105 -8.10 -22.08 5.39
N GLU A 106 -7.72 -22.64 6.53
CA GLU A 106 -6.53 -22.17 7.27
C GLU A 106 -5.27 -22.24 6.40
N GLU A 107 -5.11 -23.32 5.60
CA GLU A 107 -3.96 -23.48 4.70
C GLU A 107 -3.89 -22.36 3.64
N GLU A 108 -5.03 -21.97 3.08
CA GLU A 108 -5.10 -20.87 2.10
C GLU A 108 -4.76 -19.53 2.76
N LEU A 109 -5.26 -19.29 3.96
CA LEU A 109 -4.95 -18.05 4.70
C LEU A 109 -3.49 -18.00 5.16
N ASP A 110 -2.92 -19.15 5.54
CA ASP A 110 -1.51 -19.26 5.93
C ASP A 110 -0.53 -19.02 4.75
N SER A 111 -1.03 -19.04 3.52
CA SER A 111 -0.23 -18.65 2.34
C SER A 111 0.12 -17.16 2.30
N PHE A 112 -0.61 -16.32 3.01
CA PHE A 112 -0.32 -14.89 3.14
C PHE A 112 0.79 -14.64 4.16
N ILE A 113 1.50 -13.52 4.01
CA ILE A 113 2.45 -13.06 5.02
C ILE A 113 1.68 -12.78 6.33
N PRO A 114 1.98 -13.46 7.45
CA PRO A 114 1.17 -13.40 8.67
C PRO A 114 0.97 -11.99 9.20
N ALA A 115 2.01 -11.14 9.19
CA ALA A 115 1.93 -9.76 9.63
C ALA A 115 0.94 -8.93 8.79
N PHE A 116 0.83 -9.22 7.50
CA PHE A 116 -0.09 -8.51 6.60
C PHE A 116 -1.53 -9.02 6.78
N LEU A 117 -1.70 -10.34 6.96
CA LEU A 117 -3.00 -10.93 7.20
C LEU A 117 -3.63 -10.43 8.50
N THR A 118 -2.81 -10.30 9.55
CA THR A 118 -3.26 -9.85 10.88
C THR A 118 -3.87 -8.44 10.85
N GLU A 119 -3.40 -7.56 9.99
CA GLU A 119 -3.98 -6.22 9.83
C GLU A 119 -5.44 -6.24 9.34
N GLY A 120 -5.86 -7.31 8.68
CA GLY A 120 -7.24 -7.50 8.23
C GLY A 120 -8.15 -8.16 9.26
N GLN A 121 -7.65 -8.47 10.46
CA GLN A 121 -8.43 -9.04 11.55
C GLN A 121 -9.08 -7.92 12.37
N ILE A 122 -10.39 -7.81 12.26
CA ILE A 122 -11.18 -6.76 12.91
C ILE A 122 -12.32 -7.44 13.70
N ASN A 123 -12.43 -7.12 14.98
CA ASN A 123 -13.46 -7.67 15.87
C ASN A 123 -13.54 -9.21 15.83
N GLY A 124 -12.39 -9.87 15.76
CA GLY A 124 -12.32 -11.34 15.76
C GLY A 124 -12.69 -12.00 14.42
N ARG A 125 -12.88 -11.24 13.33
CA ARG A 125 -13.17 -11.72 11.98
C ARG A 125 -12.06 -11.32 11.01
N GLN A 126 -11.82 -12.10 9.96
CA GLN A 126 -10.91 -11.75 8.86
C GLN A 126 -11.70 -11.00 7.79
N LEU A 127 -11.80 -9.67 7.93
CA LEU A 127 -12.59 -8.84 7.03
C LEU A 127 -11.82 -8.31 5.82
N ILE A 128 -10.50 -8.36 5.86
CA ILE A 128 -9.63 -7.86 4.80
C ILE A 128 -8.58 -8.91 4.49
N LEU A 129 -8.32 -9.14 3.20
CA LEU A 129 -7.15 -9.88 2.72
C LEU A 129 -6.09 -8.91 2.17
N PRO A 130 -4.81 -9.15 2.41
CA PRO A 130 -3.76 -8.31 1.85
C PRO A 130 -3.64 -8.54 0.35
N VAL A 131 -3.65 -7.45 -0.43
CA VAL A 131 -3.41 -7.47 -1.87
C VAL A 131 -1.98 -7.00 -2.18
N ALA A 132 -1.61 -5.86 -1.61
CA ALA A 132 -0.27 -5.28 -1.71
C ALA A 132 0.00 -4.40 -0.50
N LYS A 133 1.28 -4.27 -0.16
CA LYS A 133 1.76 -3.37 0.90
C LYS A 133 2.85 -2.49 0.32
N SER A 134 2.77 -1.20 0.61
CA SER A 134 3.87 -0.28 0.32
C SER A 134 5.02 -0.53 1.29
N THR A 135 6.23 -0.28 0.83
CA THR A 135 7.43 -0.30 1.66
C THR A 135 8.28 0.92 1.38
N GLU A 136 9.01 1.35 2.38
CA GLU A 136 10.01 2.39 2.19
C GLU A 136 11.28 1.76 1.61
N VAL A 137 11.82 2.39 0.58
CA VAL A 137 13.07 2.01 -0.05
C VAL A 137 13.94 3.24 -0.30
N MET A 138 15.24 3.08 -0.21
CA MET A 138 16.18 4.12 -0.56
C MET A 138 16.60 3.97 -2.02
N PHE A 139 16.32 5.00 -2.83
CA PHE A 139 16.87 5.11 -4.17
C PHE A 139 18.20 5.84 -4.14
N VAL A 140 19.23 5.26 -4.73
CA VAL A 140 20.54 5.87 -4.83
C VAL A 140 20.82 6.28 -6.27
N ASN A 141 21.15 7.56 -6.49
CA ASN A 141 21.74 7.99 -7.75
C ASN A 141 23.20 7.52 -7.77
N GLU A 142 23.43 6.31 -8.25
CA GLU A 142 24.72 5.64 -8.22
C GLU A 142 25.81 6.43 -8.96
N THR A 143 25.48 7.07 -10.08
CA THR A 143 26.42 7.91 -10.82
C THR A 143 26.94 9.10 -10.00
N ALA A 144 26.06 9.73 -9.24
CA ALA A 144 26.46 10.83 -8.35
C ALA A 144 27.20 10.30 -7.12
N PHE A 145 26.73 9.19 -6.55
CA PHE A 145 27.35 8.54 -5.41
C PHE A 145 28.78 8.06 -5.70
N ASP A 146 29.03 7.43 -6.83
CA ASP A 146 30.34 6.92 -7.22
C ASP A 146 31.41 8.01 -7.34
N ARG A 147 31.02 9.20 -7.85
CA ARG A 147 31.95 10.34 -7.90
C ARG A 147 32.35 10.80 -6.51
N TYR A 148 31.38 10.91 -5.62
CA TYR A 148 31.62 11.25 -4.22
C TYR A 148 32.42 10.17 -3.51
N ALA A 149 32.03 8.92 -3.65
CA ALA A 149 32.67 7.77 -3.02
C ALA A 149 34.15 7.62 -3.41
N LYS A 150 34.45 7.88 -4.69
CA LYS A 150 35.84 7.86 -5.20
C LYS A 150 36.72 8.89 -4.51
N ASP A 151 36.21 10.07 -4.24
CA ASP A 151 36.97 11.16 -3.64
C ASP A 151 37.06 11.02 -2.10
N ARG A 152 36.03 10.48 -1.48
CA ARG A 152 35.89 10.43 0.00
C ARG A 152 36.08 9.03 0.61
N GLY A 153 36.18 7.99 -0.21
CA GLY A 153 36.33 6.62 0.29
C GLY A 153 35.04 6.04 0.87
N ALA A 154 33.87 6.56 0.49
CA ALA A 154 32.58 6.03 0.89
C ALA A 154 32.20 4.77 0.08
N SER A 155 31.27 3.99 0.59
CA SER A 155 30.72 2.81 -0.09
C SER A 155 29.23 2.69 0.13
N LEU A 156 28.53 1.90 -0.69
CA LEU A 156 27.09 1.62 -0.50
C LEU A 156 26.80 0.93 0.86
N ALA A 157 27.76 0.20 1.41
CA ALA A 157 27.63 -0.40 2.74
C ALA A 157 27.45 0.65 3.86
N ASP A 158 27.94 1.87 3.67
CA ASP A 158 27.71 2.98 4.61
C ASP A 158 26.24 3.40 4.68
N LEU A 159 25.41 3.02 3.70
CA LEU A 159 23.97 3.33 3.64
C LEU A 159 23.10 2.28 4.34
N GLU A 160 23.67 1.22 4.91
CA GLU A 160 22.90 0.13 5.53
C GLU A 160 22.26 0.53 6.88
N ASN A 161 22.68 1.64 7.45
CA ASN A 161 22.12 2.18 8.70
C ASN A 161 22.08 3.72 8.70
N TRP A 162 21.30 4.27 9.60
CA TRP A 162 21.07 5.71 9.68
C TRP A 162 22.32 6.49 10.09
N GLU A 163 23.16 5.94 10.95
CA GLU A 163 24.43 6.56 11.35
C GLU A 163 25.34 6.78 10.14
N GLY A 164 25.43 5.80 9.26
CA GLY A 164 26.18 5.91 8.01
C GLY A 164 25.57 6.93 7.07
N VAL A 165 24.24 6.92 6.88
CA VAL A 165 23.53 7.90 6.05
C VAL A 165 23.78 9.33 6.53
N PHE A 166 23.64 9.61 7.84
CA PHE A 166 23.85 10.95 8.37
C PHE A 166 25.32 11.39 8.31
N ARG A 167 26.25 10.47 8.56
CA ARG A 167 27.68 10.74 8.42
C ARG A 167 28.02 11.12 6.97
N LEU A 168 27.56 10.34 6.00
CA LEU A 168 27.78 10.63 4.59
C LEU A 168 27.05 11.91 4.16
N ALA A 169 25.87 12.20 4.69
CA ALA A 169 25.12 13.41 4.37
C ALA A 169 25.90 14.67 4.77
N ALA A 170 26.46 14.70 5.98
CA ALA A 170 27.27 15.82 6.45
C ALA A 170 28.54 16.02 5.60
N ASP A 171 29.24 14.92 5.29
CA ASP A 171 30.45 14.98 4.46
C ASP A 171 30.14 15.33 3.00
N TYR A 172 29.07 14.81 2.42
CA TYR A 172 28.64 15.11 1.04
C TYR A 172 28.29 16.59 0.88
N THR A 173 27.55 17.16 1.82
CA THR A 173 27.23 18.59 1.79
C THR A 173 28.51 19.43 1.77
N LYS A 174 29.49 19.09 2.62
CA LYS A 174 30.78 19.74 2.64
C LYS A 174 31.57 19.52 1.33
N TRP A 175 31.61 18.28 0.84
CA TRP A 175 32.31 17.94 -0.39
C TRP A 175 31.74 18.70 -1.60
N THR A 176 30.41 18.85 -1.69
CA THR A 176 29.79 19.64 -2.76
C THR A 176 30.05 21.14 -2.64
N ASP A 177 30.11 21.68 -1.42
CA ASP A 177 30.47 23.08 -1.16
C ASP A 177 31.91 23.38 -1.62
N GLU A 178 32.83 22.45 -1.38
CA GLU A 178 34.23 22.55 -1.81
C GLU A 178 34.41 22.57 -3.35
N GLN A 179 33.41 22.08 -4.13
CA GLN A 179 33.46 22.12 -5.60
C GLN A 179 33.24 23.53 -6.17
N THR A 180 32.67 24.42 -5.37
CA THR A 180 32.36 25.81 -5.74
C THR A 180 33.00 26.80 -4.77
N PRO A 181 34.36 26.88 -4.69
CA PRO A 181 35.07 27.60 -3.64
C PRO A 181 34.80 29.11 -3.59
N ASN A 182 34.19 29.66 -4.63
CA ASN A 182 33.82 31.10 -4.71
C ASN A 182 32.38 31.37 -4.20
N ILE A 183 31.63 30.34 -3.82
CA ILE A 183 30.26 30.44 -3.33
C ILE A 183 30.20 29.66 -2.03
N GLU A 184 30.20 30.36 -0.91
CA GLU A 184 30.15 29.75 0.41
C GLU A 184 28.72 29.28 0.74
N GLY A 185 28.59 28.06 1.26
CA GLY A 185 27.34 27.53 1.79
C GLY A 185 26.35 27.03 0.72
N ASP A 186 26.82 26.71 -0.48
CA ASP A 186 25.99 26.13 -1.56
C ASP A 186 26.04 24.59 -1.60
N GLY A 187 26.53 23.97 -0.54
CA GLY A 187 26.59 22.53 -0.37
C GLY A 187 25.22 21.86 -0.57
N LYS A 188 25.22 20.74 -1.29
CA LYS A 188 23.96 20.06 -1.70
C LYS A 188 23.51 19.04 -0.67
N PRO A 189 22.21 18.85 -0.49
CA PRO A 189 21.68 17.80 0.36
C PRO A 189 22.02 16.42 -0.24
N PHE A 190 22.33 15.47 0.62
CA PHE A 190 22.63 14.10 0.25
C PHE A 190 21.39 13.22 0.21
N PHE A 191 20.48 13.42 1.16
CA PHE A 191 19.33 12.59 1.40
C PHE A 191 18.06 13.43 1.53
N VAL A 192 16.97 12.93 0.96
CA VAL A 192 15.64 13.49 1.10
C VAL A 192 14.66 12.35 1.37
N HIS A 193 13.86 12.47 2.41
CA HIS A 193 12.70 11.62 2.61
C HIS A 193 11.47 12.28 1.99
N ASP A 194 10.57 11.51 1.43
CA ASP A 194 9.39 12.03 0.75
C ASP A 194 8.22 12.32 1.70
N TYR A 195 8.14 11.60 2.83
CA TYR A 195 7.03 11.72 3.77
C TYR A 195 7.48 11.69 5.24
N HIS A 196 7.34 12.82 5.91
CA HIS A 196 7.81 13.03 7.29
C HIS A 196 7.20 12.04 8.29
N PHE A 197 5.89 11.79 8.18
CA PHE A 197 5.20 10.86 9.07
C PHE A 197 5.81 9.46 9.01
N ASN A 198 6.00 8.93 7.82
CA ASN A 198 6.62 7.62 7.63
C ASN A 198 8.05 7.60 8.14
N TYR A 199 8.83 8.67 7.87
CA TYR A 199 10.19 8.79 8.37
C TYR A 199 10.24 8.67 9.89
N PHE A 200 9.39 9.40 10.61
CA PHE A 200 9.35 9.32 12.07
C PHE A 200 8.83 7.97 12.56
N GLN A 201 7.79 7.43 11.96
CA GLN A 201 7.26 6.13 12.34
C GLN A 201 8.32 5.03 12.20
N VAL A 202 8.92 4.92 11.02
CA VAL A 202 9.96 3.92 10.75
C VAL A 202 11.16 4.13 11.67
N GLY A 203 11.60 5.37 11.87
CA GLY A 203 12.70 5.70 12.76
C GLY A 203 12.45 5.28 14.20
N VAL A 204 11.33 5.67 14.78
CA VAL A 204 10.96 5.35 16.18
C VAL A 204 10.82 3.84 16.37
N GLU A 205 10.09 3.16 15.47
CA GLU A 205 9.87 1.72 15.58
C GLU A 205 11.16 0.92 15.37
N SER A 206 12.06 1.39 14.51
CA SER A 206 13.38 0.76 14.33
C SER A 206 14.28 0.83 15.58
N LEU A 207 14.03 1.79 16.46
CA LEU A 207 14.70 1.92 17.76
C LEU A 207 14.01 1.11 18.87
N GLY A 208 12.96 0.36 18.54
CA GLY A 208 12.25 -0.54 19.45
C GLY A 208 11.18 0.14 20.31
N GLU A 209 10.83 1.39 20.01
CA GLU A 209 9.72 2.08 20.67
C GLU A 209 8.47 2.08 19.79
N SER A 210 7.30 2.27 20.40
CA SER A 210 6.05 2.45 19.67
C SER A 210 5.91 3.90 19.21
N PHE A 211 5.54 4.10 17.96
CA PHE A 211 5.23 5.42 17.42
C PHE A 211 3.85 5.91 17.85
N PHE A 212 2.91 4.98 18.07
CA PHE A 212 1.56 5.29 18.56
C PHE A 212 1.43 5.00 20.05
N THR A 213 0.50 5.72 20.70
CA THR A 213 0.05 5.36 22.06
C THR A 213 -0.61 3.98 22.06
N LYS A 214 -0.64 3.32 23.23
CA LYS A 214 -1.20 1.94 23.36
C LYS A 214 -2.65 1.82 22.93
N ASP A 215 -3.43 2.89 23.09
CA ASP A 215 -4.83 2.96 22.66
C ASP A 215 -4.99 3.39 21.19
N GLY A 216 -3.88 3.67 20.49
CA GLY A 216 -3.88 4.07 19.09
C GLY A 216 -4.46 5.46 18.80
N THR A 217 -4.73 6.26 19.84
CA THR A 217 -5.40 7.56 19.67
C THR A 217 -4.45 8.74 19.46
N GLY A 218 -3.15 8.53 19.65
CA GLY A 218 -2.15 9.59 19.54
C GLY A 218 -0.75 9.06 19.26
N LEU A 219 0.20 9.98 19.19
CA LEU A 219 1.62 9.68 19.02
C LEU A 219 2.31 9.57 20.38
N ALA A 220 3.23 8.63 20.49
CA ALA A 220 4.09 8.47 21.66
C ALA A 220 5.40 9.24 21.47
N PHE A 221 5.54 10.37 22.15
CA PHE A 221 6.74 11.19 22.10
C PHE A 221 7.73 10.73 23.18
N GLY A 222 8.45 9.66 22.91
CA GLY A 222 9.48 9.10 23.78
C GLY A 222 10.91 9.48 23.36
N PRO A 223 11.95 8.91 24.03
CA PRO A 223 13.35 9.14 23.70
C PRO A 223 13.72 8.80 22.25
N ALA A 224 13.13 7.74 21.68
CA ALA A 224 13.36 7.38 20.29
C ALA A 224 12.84 8.48 19.33
N PHE A 225 11.75 9.16 19.66
CA PHE A 225 11.25 10.27 18.85
C PHE A 225 12.25 11.44 18.83
N GLU A 226 12.84 11.79 19.98
CA GLU A 226 13.87 12.82 20.06
C GLU A 226 15.13 12.44 19.26
N GLN A 227 15.50 11.17 19.25
CA GLN A 227 16.67 10.68 18.51
C GLN A 227 16.45 10.73 17.00
N VAL A 228 15.23 10.50 16.52
CA VAL A 228 14.87 10.55 15.10
C VAL A 228 14.72 11.99 14.60
N TRP A 229 14.29 12.92 15.47
CA TRP A 229 14.16 14.34 15.15
C TRP A 229 15.49 14.96 14.75
#